data_05dfe2daeb52f9a263f03e09b3d1db91
#
_entry.id   05dfe2daeb52f9a263f03e09b3d1db91
#
_cell.length_a   1.000
_cell.length_b   1.000
_cell.length_c   1.000
_cell.angle_alpha   90.00
_cell.angle_beta   90.00
_cell.angle_gamma   90.00
#
_symmetry.space_group_name_H-M   'P 1'
#
loop_
_entity.id
_entity.type
_entity.pdbx_description
1 polymer ?
#
loop_
_entity_poly.entity_id
_entity_poly.type
_entity_poly.pdbx_seq_one_letter_code
_entity_poly.pdbx_strand_id
1 'polypeptide(L)'
;LNSNYFTKNLAKGSFTYKNPYLTELLKEKDENKPSVWKSILTHAGSVQHLGFLTEEEKDIFKTFGEISQREIVIQAAQRQKYIDQGQSLNLMIPPKASPKEVNELLILGWQSGLKGFYYHRSANPSQELARSIMNCSSCEG
;
A
#
# COMPACT_ATOMS: atom_id res chain seq x y z
N LEU A 1 -2.47 1.50 -4.88
CA LEU A 1 -2.77 0.17 -5.44
C LEU A 1 -2.27 -0.88 -4.46
N ASN A 2 -3.16 -1.77 -4.05
CA ASN A 2 -2.81 -2.89 -3.22
C ASN A 2 -2.17 -3.98 -4.10
N SER A 3 -0.91 -4.29 -3.86
CA SER A 3 -0.15 -5.26 -4.65
C SER A 3 -0.30 -6.71 -4.16
N ASN A 4 -0.83 -6.97 -2.96
CA ASN A 4 -0.90 -8.30 -2.37
C ASN A 4 -2.21 -9.03 -2.67
N TYR A 5 -3.34 -8.37 -2.48
CA TYR A 5 -4.65 -8.94 -2.74
C TYR A 5 -5.70 -7.86 -3.02
N PHE A 6 -6.42 -7.99 -4.12
CA PHE A 6 -7.56 -7.12 -4.41
C PHE A 6 -8.60 -7.83 -5.27
N THR A 7 -9.84 -7.39 -5.14
CA THR A 7 -10.93 -7.77 -6.03
C THR A 7 -11.44 -6.52 -6.74
N LYS A 8 -11.59 -6.61 -8.05
CA LYS A 8 -12.12 -5.55 -8.89
C LYS A 8 -13.34 -6.05 -9.63
N ASN A 9 -14.46 -5.39 -9.45
CA ASN A 9 -15.66 -5.64 -10.22
C ASN A 9 -15.53 -4.96 -11.58
N LEU A 10 -15.69 -5.74 -12.63
CA LEU A 10 -15.70 -5.29 -14.02
C LEU A 10 -17.08 -5.52 -14.60
N ALA A 11 -17.41 -4.90 -15.75
CA ALA A 11 -18.69 -5.09 -16.44
C ALA A 11 -18.97 -6.56 -16.81
N LYS A 12 -17.92 -7.37 -16.96
CA LYS A 12 -18.01 -8.82 -17.32
C LYS A 12 -17.80 -9.77 -16.13
N GLY A 13 -17.79 -9.27 -14.88
CA GLY A 13 -17.61 -10.09 -13.68
C GLY A 13 -16.54 -9.55 -12.73
N SER A 14 -16.27 -10.29 -11.64
CA SER A 14 -15.27 -9.93 -10.65
C SER A 14 -13.92 -10.55 -10.99
N PHE A 15 -12.88 -9.74 -10.96
CA PHE A 15 -11.50 -10.18 -11.08
C PHE A 15 -10.82 -10.11 -9.71
N THR A 16 -10.24 -11.23 -9.28
CA THR A 16 -9.49 -11.32 -8.03
C THR A 16 -8.01 -11.55 -8.33
N TYR A 17 -7.15 -10.71 -7.77
CA TYR A 17 -5.71 -10.84 -7.87
C TYR A 17 -5.12 -11.22 -6.52
N LYS A 18 -4.24 -12.19 -6.51
CA LYS A 18 -3.38 -12.57 -5.38
C LYS A 18 -1.93 -12.46 -5.83
N ASN A 19 -1.08 -11.85 -5.00
CA ASN A 19 0.35 -11.80 -5.26
C ASN A 19 0.90 -13.23 -5.30
N PRO A 20 1.51 -13.69 -6.40
CA PRO A 20 2.00 -15.05 -6.54
C PRO A 20 3.10 -15.39 -5.53
N TYR A 21 4.02 -14.48 -5.27
CA TYR A 21 5.10 -14.69 -4.29
C TYR A 21 4.59 -14.80 -2.86
N LEU A 22 3.60 -13.98 -2.49
CA LEU A 22 2.94 -14.12 -1.20
C LEU A 22 2.17 -15.45 -1.12
N THR A 23 1.58 -15.89 -2.22
CA THR A 23 0.88 -17.18 -2.28
C THR A 23 1.84 -18.36 -2.02
N GLU A 24 3.05 -18.31 -2.58
CA GLU A 24 4.08 -19.33 -2.36
C GLU A 24 4.54 -19.31 -0.89
N LEU A 25 4.86 -18.15 -0.34
CA LEU A 25 5.25 -18.01 1.06
C LEU A 25 4.16 -18.55 2.02
N LEU A 26 2.89 -18.23 1.76
CA LEU A 26 1.78 -18.74 2.57
C LEU A 26 1.60 -20.26 2.44
N LYS A 27 1.93 -20.86 1.29
CA LYS A 27 1.94 -22.33 1.13
C LYS A 27 3.07 -22.97 1.92
N GLU A 28 4.27 -22.42 1.88
CA GLU A 28 5.43 -22.90 2.64
C GLU A 28 5.16 -22.90 4.17
N LYS A 29 4.34 -21.96 4.63
CA LYS A 29 3.96 -21.84 6.05
C LYS A 29 2.65 -22.56 6.42
N ASP A 30 2.04 -23.32 5.52
CA ASP A 30 0.72 -23.96 5.70
C ASP A 30 -0.41 -22.95 6.02
N GLU A 31 -0.25 -21.69 5.63
CA GLU A 31 -1.20 -20.59 5.90
C GLU A 31 -1.90 -20.07 4.64
N ASN A 32 -1.84 -20.77 3.52
CA ASN A 32 -2.58 -20.42 2.30
C ASN A 32 -4.08 -20.73 2.41
N LYS A 33 -4.75 -20.17 3.41
CA LYS A 33 -6.14 -20.41 3.78
C LYS A 33 -7.05 -19.27 3.32
N PRO A 34 -8.32 -19.53 2.96
CA PRO A 34 -9.28 -18.47 2.61
C PRO A 34 -9.44 -17.41 3.70
N SER A 35 -9.38 -17.79 4.98
CA SER A 35 -9.45 -16.88 6.13
C SER A 35 -8.29 -15.86 6.15
N VAL A 36 -7.06 -16.31 5.85
CA VAL A 36 -5.89 -15.45 5.78
C VAL A 36 -6.03 -14.43 4.63
N TRP A 37 -6.47 -14.89 3.46
CA TRP A 37 -6.72 -13.98 2.32
C TRP A 37 -7.85 -12.99 2.61
N LYS A 38 -8.92 -13.42 3.28
CA LYS A 38 -9.98 -12.52 3.74
C LYS A 38 -9.44 -11.47 4.70
N SER A 39 -8.59 -11.87 5.66
CA SER A 39 -7.93 -10.95 6.59
C SER A 39 -7.04 -9.93 5.86
N ILE A 40 -6.21 -10.36 4.90
CA ILE A 40 -5.40 -9.47 4.07
C ILE A 40 -6.29 -8.45 3.31
N LEU A 41 -7.42 -8.89 2.76
CA LEU A 41 -8.35 -8.02 2.05
C LEU A 41 -8.97 -6.96 2.97
N THR A 42 -9.41 -7.35 4.17
CA THR A 42 -10.00 -6.41 5.15
C THR A 42 -8.98 -5.40 5.68
N HIS A 43 -7.69 -5.75 5.71
CA HIS A 43 -6.59 -4.85 6.04
C HIS A 43 -6.00 -4.14 4.81
N ALA A 44 -6.79 -3.95 3.76
CA ALA A 44 -6.39 -3.22 2.54
C ALA A 44 -5.16 -3.81 1.83
N GLY A 45 -4.94 -5.13 1.98
CA GLY A 45 -3.82 -5.86 1.40
C GLY A 45 -2.55 -5.84 2.25
N SER A 46 -2.60 -5.26 3.44
CA SER A 46 -1.52 -5.33 4.40
C SER A 46 -1.35 -6.75 4.93
N VAL A 47 -0.11 -7.14 5.15
CA VAL A 47 0.27 -8.39 5.83
C VAL A 47 0.86 -8.13 7.23
N GLN A 48 0.93 -6.86 7.66
CA GLN A 48 1.62 -6.46 8.89
C GLN A 48 1.00 -7.07 10.15
N HIS A 49 -0.31 -7.36 10.12
CA HIS A 49 -1.06 -7.99 11.22
C HIS A 49 -0.86 -9.50 11.34
N LEU A 50 -0.22 -10.15 10.36
CA LEU A 50 -0.04 -11.60 10.34
C LEU A 50 1.15 -11.98 11.24
N GLY A 51 0.85 -12.54 12.43
CA GLY A 51 1.86 -12.86 13.44
C GLY A 51 2.80 -14.01 13.10
N PHE A 52 2.46 -14.83 12.09
CA PHE A 52 3.29 -15.95 11.64
C PHE A 52 4.35 -15.55 10.59
N LEU A 53 4.31 -14.31 10.09
CA LEU A 53 5.33 -13.76 9.21
C LEU A 53 6.43 -13.08 10.03
N THR A 54 7.68 -13.24 9.59
CA THR A 54 8.81 -12.50 10.15
C THR A 54 8.76 -11.03 9.75
N GLU A 55 9.50 -10.16 10.44
CA GLU A 55 9.54 -8.74 10.09
C GLU A 55 10.13 -8.51 8.69
N GLU A 56 11.13 -9.30 8.29
CA GLU A 56 11.70 -9.26 6.94
C GLU A 56 10.67 -9.63 5.86
N GLU A 57 9.87 -10.68 6.09
CA GLU A 57 8.80 -11.08 5.19
C GLU A 57 7.71 -10.00 5.09
N LYS A 58 7.34 -9.41 6.22
CA LYS A 58 6.39 -8.28 6.24
C LYS A 58 6.92 -7.07 5.47
N ASP A 59 8.21 -6.77 5.56
CA ASP A 59 8.84 -5.67 4.86
C ASP A 59 8.82 -5.85 3.34
N ILE A 60 9.03 -7.08 2.86
CA ILE A 60 8.96 -7.41 1.42
C ILE A 60 7.55 -7.17 0.86
N PHE A 61 6.51 -7.47 1.63
CA PHE A 61 5.11 -7.38 1.20
C PHE A 61 4.39 -6.11 1.67
N LYS A 62 5.13 -5.05 2.05
CA LYS A 62 4.54 -3.74 2.33
C LYS A 62 3.71 -3.22 1.16
N THR A 63 2.53 -2.71 1.47
CA THR A 63 1.72 -1.97 0.50
C THR A 63 2.34 -0.59 0.23
N PHE A 64 1.93 0.05 -0.86
CA PHE A 64 2.44 1.38 -1.23
C PHE A 64 2.25 2.43 -0.10
N GLY A 65 1.16 2.33 0.67
CA GLY A 65 0.91 3.24 1.79
C GLY A 65 1.75 2.97 3.03
N GLU A 66 2.34 1.78 3.14
CA GLU A 66 3.21 1.36 4.24
C GLU A 66 4.70 1.64 3.98
N ILE A 67 5.06 1.84 2.70
CA ILE A 67 6.41 2.24 2.32
C ILE A 67 6.61 3.72 2.71
N SER A 68 7.79 4.05 3.24
CA SER A 68 8.16 5.43 3.52
C SER A 68 8.04 6.31 2.27
N GLN A 69 7.19 7.31 2.30
CA GLN A 69 7.01 8.24 1.18
C GLN A 69 8.28 9.07 0.93
N ARG A 70 9.10 9.26 1.95
CA ARG A 70 10.43 9.85 1.82
C ARG A 70 11.33 9.02 0.91
N GLU A 71 11.33 7.69 1.09
CA GLU A 71 12.10 6.77 0.24
C GLU A 71 11.59 6.78 -1.21
N ILE A 72 10.28 6.89 -1.41
CA ILE A 72 9.69 7.03 -2.75
C ILE A 72 10.20 8.29 -3.45
N VAL A 73 10.28 9.41 -2.73
CA VAL A 73 10.84 10.68 -3.24
C VAL A 73 12.32 10.53 -3.58
N ILE A 74 13.12 9.92 -2.69
CA ILE A 74 14.56 9.70 -2.91
C ILE A 74 14.81 8.81 -4.14
N GLN A 75 14.09 7.71 -4.27
CA GLN A 75 14.20 6.83 -5.44
C GLN A 75 13.84 7.55 -6.75
N ALA A 76 12.78 8.36 -6.72
CA ALA A 76 12.39 9.15 -7.88
C ALA A 76 13.46 10.19 -8.25
N ALA A 77 14.07 10.84 -7.25
CA ALA A 77 15.15 11.80 -7.46
C ALA A 77 16.39 11.14 -8.07
N GLN A 78 16.74 9.93 -7.65
CA GLN A 78 17.84 9.17 -8.24
C GLN A 78 17.60 8.88 -9.73
N ARG A 79 16.36 8.51 -10.09
CA ARG A 79 15.98 8.28 -11.49
C ARG A 79 15.91 9.57 -12.31
N GLN A 80 15.53 10.70 -11.69
CA GLN A 80 15.35 11.98 -12.38
C GLN A 80 16.59 12.46 -13.12
N LYS A 81 17.77 12.06 -12.66
CA LYS A 81 19.05 12.40 -13.32
C LYS A 81 19.17 11.84 -14.75
N TYR A 82 18.39 10.82 -15.07
CA TYR A 82 18.39 10.11 -16.35
C TYR A 82 17.09 10.30 -17.14
N ILE A 83 16.22 11.20 -16.68
CA ILE A 83 14.90 11.43 -17.27
C ILE A 83 14.74 12.92 -17.60
N ASP A 84 14.57 13.26 -18.87
CA ASP A 84 14.37 14.63 -19.33
C ASP A 84 13.00 15.19 -18.94
N GLN A 85 11.99 14.33 -18.90
CA GLN A 85 10.61 14.66 -18.54
C GLN A 85 10.40 14.66 -17.01
N GLY A 86 9.28 15.21 -16.57
CA GLY A 86 8.79 15.00 -15.21
C GLY A 86 8.35 13.55 -15.00
N GLN A 87 8.44 13.06 -13.77
CA GLN A 87 7.92 11.73 -13.38
C GLN A 87 6.50 11.90 -12.83
N SER A 88 5.56 11.02 -13.23
CA SER A 88 4.21 10.95 -12.64
C SER A 88 4.27 10.29 -11.24
N LEU A 89 4.95 10.97 -10.30
CA LEU A 89 5.18 10.47 -8.96
C LEU A 89 3.96 10.68 -8.08
N ASN A 90 3.30 9.59 -7.70
CA ASN A 90 2.22 9.62 -6.72
C ASN A 90 2.80 9.45 -5.31
N LEU A 91 2.22 10.18 -4.35
CA LEU A 91 2.48 10.00 -2.93
C LEU A 91 1.22 9.50 -2.22
N MET A 92 1.39 8.65 -1.21
CA MET A 92 0.33 8.22 -0.31
C MET A 92 0.46 8.98 1.01
N ILE A 93 -0.37 9.97 1.21
CA ILE A 93 -0.35 10.81 2.41
C ILE A 93 -1.32 10.20 3.43
N PRO A 94 -0.88 9.87 4.66
CA PRO A 94 -1.78 9.42 5.70
C PRO A 94 -2.88 10.46 5.97
N PRO A 95 -4.13 10.05 6.27
CA PRO A 95 -5.24 10.99 6.53
C PRO A 95 -4.96 11.97 7.68
N LYS A 96 -4.12 11.56 8.62
CA LYS A 96 -3.72 12.34 9.81
C LYS A 96 -2.38 13.07 9.64
N ALA A 97 -1.78 13.03 8.44
CA ALA A 97 -0.53 13.73 8.19
C ALA A 97 -0.71 15.24 8.40
N SER A 98 0.22 15.84 9.11
CA SER A 98 0.22 17.29 9.32
C SER A 98 0.62 18.02 8.03
N PRO A 99 0.17 19.28 7.84
CA PRO A 99 0.65 20.09 6.72
C PRO A 99 2.18 20.23 6.68
N LYS A 100 2.84 20.18 7.85
CA LYS A 100 4.29 20.23 7.96
C LYS A 100 4.94 18.99 7.31
N GLU A 101 4.46 17.79 7.61
CA GLU A 101 4.97 16.53 7.03
C GLU A 101 4.81 16.51 5.51
N VAL A 102 3.67 16.97 4.99
CA VAL A 102 3.44 17.09 3.55
C VAL A 102 4.43 18.08 2.93
N ASN A 103 4.60 19.24 3.56
CA ASN A 103 5.53 20.27 3.08
C ASN A 103 6.98 19.77 3.09
N GLU A 104 7.39 19.03 4.09
CA GLU A 104 8.74 18.43 4.17
C GLU A 104 9.02 17.47 3.01
N LEU A 105 8.02 16.66 2.59
CA LEU A 105 8.13 15.79 1.41
C LEU A 105 8.28 16.59 0.12
N LEU A 106 7.52 17.68 -0.04
CA LEU A 106 7.59 18.54 -1.22
C LEU A 106 8.94 19.26 -1.30
N ILE A 107 9.42 19.79 -0.18
CA ILE A 107 10.74 20.42 -0.07
C ILE A 107 11.85 19.42 -0.39
N LEU A 108 11.77 18.21 0.17
CA LEU A 108 12.73 17.15 -0.12
C LEU A 108 12.79 16.86 -1.63
N GLY A 109 11.64 16.74 -2.30
CA GLY A 109 11.59 16.50 -3.74
C GLY A 109 12.23 17.63 -4.54
N TRP A 110 11.93 18.88 -4.19
CA TRP A 110 12.53 20.05 -4.82
C TRP A 110 14.05 20.10 -4.61
N GLN A 111 14.51 19.94 -3.37
CA GLN A 111 15.94 19.93 -3.04
C GLN A 111 16.70 18.78 -3.72
N SER A 112 16.02 17.66 -3.95
CA SER A 112 16.57 16.47 -4.62
C SER A 112 16.53 16.55 -6.17
N GLY A 113 16.04 17.65 -6.73
CA GLY A 113 16.01 17.90 -8.18
C GLY A 113 14.85 17.23 -8.91
N LEU A 114 13.76 16.85 -8.22
CA LEU A 114 12.54 16.42 -8.88
C LEU A 114 11.89 17.59 -9.63
N LYS A 115 11.39 17.33 -10.83
CA LYS A 115 10.69 18.32 -11.67
C LYS A 115 9.24 18.54 -11.24
N GLY A 116 8.66 17.64 -10.46
CA GLY A 116 7.31 17.76 -9.91
C GLY A 116 6.79 16.49 -9.30
N PHE A 117 5.60 16.60 -8.73
CA PHE A 117 4.79 15.49 -8.22
C PHE A 117 3.51 15.39 -9.06
N TYR A 118 2.80 14.25 -8.93
CA TYR A 118 1.53 14.06 -9.63
C TYR A 118 0.36 14.07 -8.63
N TYR A 119 -0.13 12.93 -8.18
CA TYR A 119 -1.22 12.89 -7.21
C TYR A 119 -0.72 12.66 -5.78
N HIS A 120 -1.27 13.43 -4.85
CA HIS A 120 -1.23 13.13 -3.43
C HIS A 120 -2.51 12.37 -3.09
N ARG A 121 -2.38 11.08 -2.82
CA ARG A 121 -3.50 10.20 -2.46
C ARG A 121 -3.56 10.08 -0.95
N SER A 122 -4.78 10.02 -0.42
CA SER A 122 -5.03 9.71 0.99
C SER A 122 -6.10 8.63 1.08
N ALA A 123 -6.11 7.85 2.16
CA ALA A 123 -7.21 6.94 2.45
C ALA A 123 -8.47 7.77 2.72
N ASN A 124 -9.61 7.31 2.18
CA ASN A 124 -10.88 7.96 2.46
C ASN A 124 -11.35 7.53 3.87
N PRO A 125 -11.65 8.48 4.79
CA PRO A 125 -12.14 8.15 6.14
C PRO A 125 -13.40 7.26 6.13
N SER A 126 -14.28 7.43 5.15
CA SER A 126 -15.46 6.58 4.99
C SER A 126 -15.12 5.13 4.62
N GLN A 127 -14.05 4.91 3.86
CA GLN A 127 -13.55 3.57 3.54
C GLN A 127 -12.88 2.91 4.75
N GLU A 128 -12.18 3.68 5.57
CA GLU A 128 -11.59 3.20 6.82
C GLU A 128 -12.70 2.81 7.82
N LEU A 129 -13.74 3.62 7.95
CA LEU A 129 -14.89 3.32 8.78
C LEU A 129 -15.65 2.07 8.29
N ALA A 130 -15.89 1.94 6.99
CA ALA A 130 -16.54 0.76 6.43
C ALA A 130 -15.72 -0.52 6.68
N ARG A 131 -14.39 -0.45 6.61
CA ARG A 131 -13.49 -1.56 6.95
C ARG A 131 -13.55 -1.92 8.42
N SER A 132 -13.57 -0.92 9.32
CA SER A 132 -13.68 -1.15 10.77
C SER A 132 -15.00 -1.83 11.13
N ILE A 133 -16.11 -1.45 10.50
CA ILE A 133 -17.42 -2.08 10.70
C ILE A 133 -17.41 -3.54 10.20
N MET A 134 -16.83 -3.81 9.04
CA MET A 134 -16.71 -5.18 8.52
C MET A 134 -15.83 -6.06 9.40
N ASN A 135 -14.80 -5.51 10.04
CA ASN A 135 -13.96 -6.23 10.98
C ASN A 135 -14.71 -6.53 12.29
N CYS A 136 -15.53 -5.62 12.80
CA CYS A 136 -16.35 -5.84 14.00
C CYS A 136 -17.43 -6.92 13.76
N SER A 137 -18.11 -6.92 12.62
CA SER A 137 -19.15 -7.92 12.32
C SER A 137 -18.60 -9.34 12.09
N SER A 138 -17.30 -9.52 11.88
CA SER A 138 -16.67 -10.84 11.77
C SER A 138 -16.20 -11.43 13.11
N CYS A 139 -16.31 -10.67 14.21
CA CYS A 139 -15.98 -11.14 15.57
C CYS A 139 -17.20 -11.72 16.33
N GLU A 140 -18.42 -11.62 15.79
CA GLU A 140 -19.66 -12.10 16.37
C GLU A 140 -20.21 -13.36 15.68
N GLY A 141 -19.33 -14.24 15.22
CA GLY A 141 -19.69 -15.51 14.58
C GLY A 141 -18.90 -16.69 15.13
#